data_e60f74796540dd1fe72fe5ddaf9e8ae1
#
_entry.id   e60f74796540dd1fe72fe5ddaf9e8ae1
#
_cell.length_a   1.000
_cell.length_b   1.000
_cell.length_c   1.000
_cell.angle_alpha   90.00
_cell.angle_beta   90.00
_cell.angle_gamma   90.00
#
_symmetry.space_group_name_H-M   'P 1'
#
loop_
_entity.id
_entity.type
_entity.pdbx_description
1 polymer ?
#
loop_
_entity_poly.entity_id
_entity_poly.type
_entity_poly.pdbx_seq_one_letter_code
_entity_poly.pdbx_strand_id
1 'polypeptide(L)'
;MESSIVLYPSPGRGHLASMVELAKHILGHHPSFSVTILLLSTPPPDTHFIAAVSATHPCITFHRLPAISLPNSDHLSSSPANFILSNFEIVRLHNPTLHETLVSLSKSSAIKAFIIDFFCNAAFSVSASLNIPTYYYFTSGASGLASFLYVPALHKKYPDSFKDLDAPILIPGFPPVSPRDMPLAISDRNLTVYSHFLDTAVQMANSAGLIINTFDSFEASALRALRDGLCVPDGATPPTYCVGPLVATGGETEVGGERHECLGWLDSQPCRSVLFLSFGSMGVFSTMQLKEMALGLERSGVPFLWVVRVPPPHDEARRALAELKPSVEAFLPEGFVDRTRRRGMIVESWAPQVEVLSHGSVGGFVTHCGWNSVLEAVCHGVAMLAWPLYAEQKLNRAYLVEEMKLALSVTESEEDGLVSAEELEERVNELMRSEKGREVRDRVLAMRDAAAAALSKGGSSRSALAELIGSLEAGSGKVDVSNSVTSSMGIGGDLGSVSTVTIST
;
A
#
# COMPACT_ATOMS: atom_id res chain seq x y z
N MET A 1 6.04 9.17 -33.96
CA MET A 1 6.58 8.29 -32.92
C MET A 1 5.40 7.76 -32.11
N GLU A 2 5.41 6.50 -31.76
CA GLU A 2 4.42 5.90 -30.87
C GLU A 2 4.48 6.57 -29.49
N SER A 3 3.32 6.78 -28.87
CA SER A 3 3.25 7.39 -27.53
C SER A 3 3.36 6.31 -26.46
N SER A 4 4.29 6.47 -25.54
CA SER A 4 4.51 5.51 -24.47
C SER A 4 4.35 6.11 -23.07
N ILE A 5 3.96 5.28 -22.13
CA ILE A 5 3.90 5.57 -20.70
C ILE A 5 4.85 4.60 -20.00
N VAL A 6 5.67 5.12 -19.12
CA VAL A 6 6.60 4.32 -18.33
C VAL A 6 6.15 4.33 -16.87
N LEU A 7 5.96 3.14 -16.27
CA LEU A 7 5.59 2.97 -14.89
C LEU A 7 6.76 2.41 -14.09
N TYR A 8 6.96 2.92 -12.86
CA TYR A 8 8.05 2.50 -11.99
C TYR A 8 7.53 2.19 -10.58
N PRO A 9 7.12 0.94 -10.33
CA PRO A 9 6.62 0.51 -9.02
C PRO A 9 7.74 0.45 -7.98
N SER A 10 7.38 0.72 -6.73
CA SER A 10 8.21 0.41 -5.57
C SER A 10 8.47 -1.10 -5.46
N PRO A 11 9.55 -1.51 -4.76
CA PRO A 11 9.76 -2.92 -4.43
C PRO A 11 8.56 -3.53 -3.70
N GLY A 12 8.16 -4.72 -4.11
CA GLY A 12 7.06 -5.45 -3.49
C GLY A 12 5.89 -5.75 -4.42
N ARG A 13 5.29 -6.94 -4.20
CA ARG A 13 4.21 -7.46 -5.06
C ARG A 13 2.97 -6.55 -5.08
N GLY A 14 2.60 -6.00 -3.91
CA GLY A 14 1.40 -5.14 -3.80
C GLY A 14 1.49 -3.89 -4.65
N HIS A 15 2.66 -3.25 -4.71
CA HIS A 15 2.94 -2.08 -5.54
C HIS A 15 2.92 -2.43 -7.03
N LEU A 16 3.60 -3.53 -7.41
CA LEU A 16 3.62 -4.00 -8.79
C LEU A 16 2.22 -4.36 -9.30
N ALA A 17 1.45 -5.11 -8.51
CA ALA A 17 0.08 -5.51 -8.89
C ALA A 17 -0.81 -4.28 -9.10
N SER A 18 -0.76 -3.30 -8.20
CA SER A 18 -1.54 -2.07 -8.32
C SER A 18 -1.14 -1.25 -9.56
N MET A 19 0.17 -1.18 -9.89
CA MET A 19 0.65 -0.53 -11.12
C MET A 19 0.21 -1.27 -12.39
N VAL A 20 0.14 -2.60 -12.36
CA VAL A 20 -0.38 -3.41 -13.47
C VAL A 20 -1.86 -3.11 -13.70
N GLU A 21 -2.67 -3.03 -12.65
CA GLU A 21 -4.08 -2.67 -12.78
C GLU A 21 -4.26 -1.26 -13.36
N LEU A 22 -3.44 -0.29 -12.94
CA LEU A 22 -3.42 1.04 -13.55
C LEU A 22 -3.08 0.96 -15.06
N ALA A 23 -2.06 0.18 -15.44
CA ALA A 23 -1.68 -0.03 -16.83
C ALA A 23 -2.81 -0.60 -17.68
N LYS A 24 -3.51 -1.63 -17.16
CA LYS A 24 -4.69 -2.23 -17.81
C LYS A 24 -5.81 -1.21 -18.01
N HIS A 25 -6.07 -0.38 -17.01
CA HIS A 25 -7.10 0.66 -17.07
C HIS A 25 -6.77 1.72 -18.11
N ILE A 26 -5.52 2.20 -18.16
CA ILE A 26 -5.06 3.15 -19.18
C ILE A 26 -5.22 2.55 -20.59
N LEU A 27 -4.71 1.33 -20.81
CA LEU A 27 -4.80 0.64 -22.10
C LEU A 27 -6.23 0.32 -22.53
N GLY A 28 -7.11 -0.02 -21.57
CA GLY A 28 -8.53 -0.25 -21.82
C GLY A 28 -9.29 0.99 -22.32
N HIS A 29 -8.81 2.20 -21.97
CA HIS A 29 -9.38 3.48 -22.43
C HIS A 29 -8.67 4.05 -23.64
N HIS A 30 -7.37 3.81 -23.74
CA HIS A 30 -6.53 4.35 -24.81
C HIS A 30 -5.57 3.28 -25.35
N PRO A 31 -6.05 2.37 -26.21
CA PRO A 31 -5.26 1.24 -26.71
C PRO A 31 -4.06 1.61 -27.58
N SER A 32 -3.94 2.88 -28.01
CA SER A 32 -2.80 3.35 -28.83
C SER A 32 -1.56 3.70 -28.00
N PHE A 33 -1.64 3.74 -26.67
CA PHE A 33 -0.45 3.84 -25.85
C PHE A 33 0.28 2.51 -25.79
N SER A 34 1.61 2.57 -25.73
CA SER A 34 2.44 1.47 -25.24
C SER A 34 2.77 1.69 -23.76
N VAL A 35 2.74 0.64 -22.95
CA VAL A 35 3.06 0.74 -21.52
C VAL A 35 4.26 -0.13 -21.20
N THR A 36 5.29 0.49 -20.60
CA THR A 36 6.46 -0.21 -20.09
C THR A 36 6.53 -0.10 -18.58
N ILE A 37 6.58 -1.24 -17.89
CA ILE A 37 6.77 -1.31 -16.44
C ILE A 37 8.23 -1.64 -16.16
N LEU A 38 8.94 -0.72 -15.49
CA LEU A 38 10.33 -0.93 -15.09
C LEU A 38 10.37 -1.75 -13.80
N LEU A 39 11.17 -2.78 -13.78
CA LEU A 39 11.32 -3.69 -12.64
C LEU A 39 12.70 -3.54 -12.02
N LEU A 40 12.74 -3.35 -10.71
CA LEU A 40 13.97 -3.49 -9.93
C LEU A 40 14.39 -4.95 -9.88
N SER A 41 15.71 -5.21 -9.96
CA SER A 41 16.24 -6.57 -9.86
C SER A 41 16.47 -7.04 -8.43
N THR A 42 16.41 -6.13 -7.47
CA THR A 42 16.62 -6.40 -6.03
C THR A 42 15.53 -5.68 -5.23
N PRO A 43 14.70 -6.40 -4.45
CA PRO A 43 14.54 -7.86 -4.43
C PRO A 43 14.07 -8.42 -5.78
N PRO A 44 14.30 -9.70 -6.09
CA PRO A 44 13.86 -10.28 -7.36
C PRO A 44 12.33 -10.19 -7.49
N PRO A 45 11.81 -9.74 -8.66
CA PRO A 45 10.38 -9.61 -8.88
C PRO A 45 9.69 -10.99 -8.99
N ASP A 46 8.39 -11.03 -8.70
CA ASP A 46 7.55 -12.21 -8.86
C ASP A 46 7.42 -12.61 -10.35
N THR A 47 8.25 -13.57 -10.77
CA THR A 47 8.31 -14.02 -12.16
C THR A 47 7.04 -14.73 -12.63
N HIS A 48 6.31 -15.40 -11.74
CA HIS A 48 5.04 -16.07 -12.07
C HIS A 48 3.96 -15.04 -12.37
N PHE A 49 3.83 -14.03 -11.53
CA PHE A 49 2.89 -12.93 -11.74
C PHE A 49 3.18 -12.19 -13.07
N ILE A 50 4.46 -11.87 -13.32
CA ILE A 50 4.88 -11.18 -14.56
C ILE A 50 4.54 -12.04 -15.79
N ALA A 51 4.82 -13.35 -15.74
CA ALA A 51 4.52 -14.26 -16.85
C ALA A 51 3.01 -14.34 -17.14
N ALA A 52 2.19 -14.42 -16.07
CA ALA A 52 0.73 -14.45 -16.19
C ALA A 52 0.19 -13.15 -16.84
N VAL A 53 0.65 -11.99 -16.38
CA VAL A 53 0.27 -10.69 -16.97
C VAL A 53 0.73 -10.57 -18.42
N SER A 54 1.95 -10.95 -18.74
CA SER A 54 2.49 -10.89 -20.11
C SER A 54 1.70 -11.80 -21.08
N ALA A 55 1.21 -12.94 -20.60
CA ALA A 55 0.41 -13.86 -21.40
C ALA A 55 -1.00 -13.30 -21.71
N THR A 56 -1.60 -12.61 -20.74
CA THR A 56 -2.99 -12.08 -20.85
C THR A 56 -3.03 -10.67 -21.42
N HIS A 57 -1.98 -9.86 -21.21
CA HIS A 57 -1.90 -8.45 -21.62
C HIS A 57 -0.58 -8.15 -22.36
N PRO A 58 -0.42 -8.61 -23.61
CA PRO A 58 0.84 -8.47 -24.34
C PRO A 58 1.24 -7.01 -24.67
N CYS A 59 0.31 -6.05 -24.52
CA CYS A 59 0.58 -4.61 -24.66
C CYS A 59 1.30 -4.01 -23.45
N ILE A 60 1.44 -4.75 -22.34
CA ILE A 60 2.23 -4.35 -21.18
C ILE A 60 3.60 -4.99 -21.29
N THR A 61 4.63 -4.18 -21.46
CA THR A 61 6.02 -4.65 -21.55
C THR A 61 6.68 -4.51 -20.18
N PHE A 62 7.34 -5.56 -19.72
CA PHE A 62 8.17 -5.51 -18.50
C PHE A 62 9.64 -5.37 -18.88
N HIS A 63 10.29 -4.35 -18.35
CA HIS A 63 11.72 -4.09 -18.55
C HIS A 63 12.44 -4.17 -17.20
N ARG A 64 13.35 -5.16 -17.05
CA ARG A 64 14.15 -5.33 -15.85
C ARG A 64 15.38 -4.44 -15.90
N LEU A 65 15.54 -3.57 -14.89
CA LEU A 65 16.77 -2.81 -14.70
C LEU A 65 17.92 -3.74 -14.33
N PRO A 66 19.17 -3.44 -14.76
CA PRO A 66 20.33 -4.21 -14.34
C PRO A 66 20.45 -4.34 -12.82
N ALA A 67 20.94 -5.47 -12.35
CA ALA A 67 21.18 -5.67 -10.92
C ALA A 67 22.29 -4.73 -10.42
N ILE A 68 22.11 -4.20 -9.22
CA ILE A 68 23.10 -3.37 -8.53
C ILE A 68 23.68 -4.11 -7.33
N SER A 69 24.93 -3.80 -6.98
CA SER A 69 25.50 -4.23 -5.71
C SER A 69 25.06 -3.29 -4.60
N LEU A 70 24.37 -3.85 -3.61
CA LEU A 70 24.00 -3.07 -2.41
C LEU A 70 25.19 -2.99 -1.46
N PRO A 71 25.62 -1.81 -1.01
CA PRO A 71 26.65 -1.70 0.02
C PRO A 71 26.09 -2.22 1.35
N ASN A 72 26.78 -3.23 1.93
CA ASN A 72 26.51 -3.80 3.26
C ASN A 72 25.02 -4.06 3.60
N SER A 73 24.46 -5.11 3.01
CA SER A 73 23.05 -5.52 3.20
C SER A 73 22.69 -5.89 4.64
N ASP A 74 23.66 -6.25 5.48
CA ASP A 74 23.42 -6.82 6.82
C ASP A 74 22.84 -5.82 7.82
N HIS A 75 23.04 -4.50 7.61
CA HIS A 75 22.52 -3.45 8.49
C HIS A 75 21.16 -2.89 8.05
N LEU A 76 20.74 -3.13 6.79
CA LEU A 76 19.52 -2.54 6.23
C LEU A 76 18.23 -3.27 6.66
N SER A 77 18.34 -4.52 7.14
CA SER A 77 17.17 -5.33 7.52
C SER A 77 16.92 -5.44 9.03
N SER A 78 17.71 -4.79 9.87
CA SER A 78 17.69 -4.99 11.34
C SER A 78 16.50 -4.34 12.06
N SER A 79 15.77 -3.41 11.42
CA SER A 79 14.58 -2.77 11.99
C SER A 79 13.55 -2.41 10.90
N PRO A 80 12.26 -2.22 11.27
CA PRO A 80 11.23 -1.76 10.30
C PRO A 80 11.60 -0.44 9.62
N ALA A 81 12.20 0.52 10.34
CA ALA A 81 12.64 1.79 9.78
C ALA A 81 13.76 1.60 8.74
N ASN A 82 14.70 0.72 9.02
CA ASN A 82 15.79 0.39 8.09
C ASN A 82 15.27 -0.36 6.85
N PHE A 83 14.26 -1.23 6.99
CA PHE A 83 13.60 -1.86 5.87
C PHE A 83 12.95 -0.83 4.93
N ILE A 84 12.25 0.16 5.50
CA ILE A 84 11.65 1.26 4.73
C ILE A 84 12.75 2.10 4.06
N LEU A 85 13.80 2.46 4.78
CA LEU A 85 14.94 3.20 4.25
C LEU A 85 15.61 2.48 3.08
N SER A 86 15.75 1.15 3.17
CA SER A 86 16.35 0.35 2.10
C SER A 86 15.59 0.44 0.77
N ASN A 87 14.27 0.59 0.79
CA ASN A 87 13.47 0.78 -0.42
C ASN A 87 13.82 2.10 -1.13
N PHE A 88 13.99 3.20 -0.39
CA PHE A 88 14.44 4.47 -0.98
C PHE A 88 15.86 4.37 -1.54
N GLU A 89 16.78 3.75 -0.81
CA GLU A 89 18.16 3.59 -1.23
C GLU A 89 18.32 2.70 -2.48
N ILE A 90 17.60 1.60 -2.56
CA ILE A 90 17.60 0.73 -3.74
C ILE A 90 17.19 1.53 -4.98
N VAL A 91 16.12 2.32 -4.88
CA VAL A 91 15.67 3.17 -6.00
C VAL A 91 16.73 4.21 -6.35
N ARG A 92 17.29 4.90 -5.35
CA ARG A 92 18.33 5.91 -5.57
C ARG A 92 19.57 5.35 -6.28
N LEU A 93 20.00 4.16 -5.89
CA LEU A 93 21.16 3.50 -6.50
C LEU A 93 20.90 3.05 -7.95
N HIS A 94 19.63 2.87 -8.35
CA HIS A 94 19.27 2.57 -9.74
C HIS A 94 19.18 3.81 -10.64
N ASN A 95 19.27 5.03 -10.14
CA ASN A 95 19.12 6.25 -10.94
C ASN A 95 20.04 6.32 -12.19
N PRO A 96 21.33 5.90 -12.16
CA PRO A 96 22.16 5.89 -13.37
C PRO A 96 21.59 4.96 -14.47
N THR A 97 21.25 3.73 -14.09
CA THR A 97 20.69 2.75 -15.04
C THR A 97 19.28 3.13 -15.50
N LEU A 98 18.49 3.75 -14.62
CA LEU A 98 17.18 4.32 -14.96
C LEU A 98 17.31 5.41 -16.00
N HIS A 99 18.27 6.33 -15.84
CA HIS A 99 18.54 7.40 -16.81
C HIS A 99 18.86 6.83 -18.19
N GLU A 100 19.80 5.88 -18.28
CA GLU A 100 20.17 5.21 -19.52
C GLU A 100 18.97 4.51 -20.18
N THR A 101 18.14 3.84 -19.37
CA THR A 101 16.93 3.15 -19.82
C THR A 101 15.91 4.14 -20.40
N LEU A 102 15.61 5.23 -19.70
CA LEU A 102 14.68 6.25 -20.18
C LEU A 102 15.19 6.92 -21.47
N VAL A 103 16.49 7.23 -21.57
CA VAL A 103 17.11 7.74 -22.79
C VAL A 103 16.98 6.73 -23.93
N SER A 104 17.17 5.44 -23.67
CA SER A 104 17.03 4.40 -24.69
C SER A 104 15.57 4.27 -25.17
N LEU A 105 14.60 4.27 -24.26
CA LEU A 105 13.17 4.22 -24.59
C LEU A 105 12.73 5.45 -25.38
N SER A 106 13.26 6.64 -25.04
CA SER A 106 12.95 7.90 -25.75
C SER A 106 13.40 7.93 -27.21
N LYS A 107 14.32 7.04 -27.62
CA LYS A 107 14.75 6.91 -29.02
C LYS A 107 13.71 6.18 -29.88
N SER A 108 12.94 5.27 -29.30
CA SER A 108 11.96 4.43 -30.01
C SER A 108 10.53 4.99 -29.91
N SER A 109 10.18 5.66 -28.83
CA SER A 109 8.84 6.18 -28.57
C SER A 109 8.89 7.54 -27.86
N ALA A 110 7.82 8.33 -27.98
CA ALA A 110 7.67 9.55 -27.21
C ALA A 110 7.12 9.21 -25.82
N ILE A 111 7.97 9.30 -24.78
CA ILE A 111 7.53 9.08 -23.41
C ILE A 111 6.66 10.26 -22.99
N LYS A 112 5.35 10.02 -22.86
CA LYS A 112 4.35 11.04 -22.50
C LYS A 112 4.28 11.27 -21.00
N ALA A 113 4.55 10.24 -20.22
CA ALA A 113 4.59 10.31 -18.76
C ALA A 113 5.50 9.25 -18.17
N PHE A 114 6.11 9.61 -17.04
CA PHE A 114 6.76 8.71 -16.12
C PHE A 114 5.93 8.64 -14.83
N ILE A 115 5.30 7.51 -14.57
CA ILE A 115 4.43 7.32 -13.42
C ILE A 115 5.21 6.51 -12.37
N ILE A 116 5.50 7.14 -11.25
CA ILE A 116 6.32 6.57 -10.17
C ILE A 116 5.48 6.31 -8.93
N ASP A 117 5.88 5.31 -8.17
CA ASP A 117 5.34 5.01 -6.85
C ASP A 117 6.00 5.90 -5.78
N PHE A 118 5.42 5.93 -4.58
CA PHE A 118 5.86 6.73 -3.44
C PHE A 118 7.35 6.55 -3.10
N PHE A 119 7.84 5.31 -2.98
CA PHE A 119 9.25 5.04 -2.65
C PHE A 119 10.21 5.33 -3.81
N CYS A 120 9.68 5.55 -5.01
CA CYS A 120 10.48 5.88 -6.19
C CYS A 120 10.84 7.37 -6.31
N ASN A 121 10.72 8.14 -5.21
CA ASN A 121 10.95 9.58 -5.18
C ASN A 121 12.30 10.00 -5.79
N ALA A 122 13.39 9.26 -5.56
CA ALA A 122 14.71 9.56 -6.11
C ALA A 122 14.73 9.57 -7.66
N ALA A 123 13.82 8.87 -8.32
CA ALA A 123 13.68 8.84 -9.77
C ALA A 123 13.10 10.14 -10.36
N PHE A 124 12.48 11.00 -9.53
CA PHE A 124 11.94 12.28 -9.97
C PHE A 124 13.02 13.19 -10.59
N SER A 125 14.19 13.24 -10.01
CA SER A 125 15.32 14.02 -10.54
C SER A 125 15.79 13.52 -11.90
N VAL A 126 15.72 12.22 -12.16
CA VAL A 126 16.10 11.61 -13.43
C VAL A 126 15.12 12.04 -14.52
N SER A 127 13.82 11.88 -14.31
CA SER A 127 12.80 12.29 -15.28
C SER A 127 12.82 13.80 -15.54
N ALA A 128 13.02 14.61 -14.50
CA ALA A 128 13.15 16.06 -14.62
C ALA A 128 14.33 16.47 -15.52
N SER A 129 15.49 15.79 -15.38
CA SER A 129 16.66 16.04 -16.23
C SER A 129 16.42 15.72 -17.72
N LEU A 130 15.48 14.83 -18.01
CA LEU A 130 15.07 14.42 -19.34
C LEU A 130 13.81 15.16 -19.87
N ASN A 131 13.29 16.11 -19.10
CA ASN A 131 12.02 16.82 -19.37
C ASN A 131 10.83 15.87 -19.60
N ILE A 132 10.79 14.76 -18.87
CA ILE A 132 9.68 13.82 -18.90
C ILE A 132 8.71 14.17 -17.75
N PRO A 133 7.40 14.43 -18.03
CA PRO A 133 6.41 14.72 -17.00
C PRO A 133 6.29 13.56 -16.01
N THR A 134 6.39 13.85 -14.73
CA THR A 134 6.34 12.83 -13.69
C THR A 134 5.05 12.94 -12.89
N TYR A 135 4.31 11.82 -12.84
CA TYR A 135 3.12 11.64 -12.00
C TYR A 135 3.46 10.68 -10.86
N TYR A 136 2.87 10.92 -9.70
CA TYR A 136 2.91 9.92 -8.63
C TYR A 136 1.63 9.09 -8.66
N TYR A 137 1.78 7.78 -8.63
CA TYR A 137 0.70 6.87 -8.32
C TYR A 137 0.80 6.48 -6.84
N PHE A 138 -0.13 7.02 -6.06
CA PHE A 138 -0.19 6.74 -4.63
C PHE A 138 -1.02 5.47 -4.41
N THR A 139 -0.35 4.39 -4.01
CA THR A 139 -0.94 3.04 -3.90
C THR A 139 -1.77 2.84 -2.63
N SER A 140 -2.07 3.91 -1.88
CA SER A 140 -3.02 3.96 -0.79
C SER A 140 -4.16 4.93 -1.10
N GLY A 141 -5.02 5.24 -0.13
CA GLY A 141 -6.19 6.09 -0.29
C GLY A 141 -5.89 7.59 -0.32
N ALA A 142 -6.92 8.38 -0.64
CA ALA A 142 -6.87 9.84 -0.61
C ALA A 142 -6.62 10.38 0.81
N SER A 143 -7.13 9.71 1.84
CA SER A 143 -6.87 10.04 3.24
C SER A 143 -5.40 9.87 3.60
N GLY A 144 -4.77 8.77 3.16
CA GLY A 144 -3.34 8.57 3.27
C GLY A 144 -2.55 9.64 2.54
N LEU A 145 -2.90 9.94 1.27
CA LEU A 145 -2.26 11.00 0.49
C LEU A 145 -2.39 12.37 1.16
N ALA A 146 -3.58 12.75 1.63
CA ALA A 146 -3.81 14.00 2.35
C ALA A 146 -2.91 14.12 3.57
N SER A 147 -2.78 13.03 4.34
CA SER A 147 -1.90 12.96 5.49
C SER A 147 -0.42 13.15 5.12
N PHE A 148 0.05 12.51 4.05
CA PHE A 148 1.44 12.63 3.60
C PHE A 148 1.76 14.01 3.03
N LEU A 149 0.91 14.57 2.19
CA LEU A 149 1.11 15.93 1.66
C LEU A 149 1.10 17.00 2.76
N TYR A 150 0.41 16.74 3.87
CA TYR A 150 0.36 17.66 5.01
C TYR A 150 1.57 17.53 5.96
N VAL A 151 2.42 16.51 5.81
CA VAL A 151 3.62 16.30 6.66
C VAL A 151 4.52 17.54 6.73
N PRO A 152 4.82 18.31 5.65
CA PRO A 152 5.62 19.53 5.74
C PRO A 152 5.01 20.61 6.64
N ALA A 153 3.66 20.75 6.62
CA ALA A 153 2.96 21.68 7.51
C ALA A 153 3.02 21.22 8.97
N LEU A 154 2.83 19.92 9.21
CA LEU A 154 2.98 19.33 10.55
C LEU A 154 4.43 19.48 11.06
N HIS A 155 5.40 19.28 10.18
CA HIS A 155 6.84 19.47 10.50
C HIS A 155 7.14 20.88 10.99
N LYS A 156 6.55 21.90 10.38
CA LYS A 156 6.69 23.30 10.80
C LYS A 156 5.93 23.60 12.10
N LYS A 157 4.74 23.02 12.25
CA LYS A 157 3.84 23.29 13.38
C LYS A 157 4.34 22.65 14.69
N TYR A 158 4.89 21.44 14.63
CA TYR A 158 5.33 20.68 15.80
C TYR A 158 6.87 20.57 15.80
N PRO A 159 7.57 21.17 16.76
CA PRO A 159 9.04 21.04 16.86
C PRO A 159 9.47 19.66 17.32
N ASP A 160 8.62 18.99 18.12
CA ASP A 160 8.89 17.68 18.68
C ASP A 160 8.47 16.55 17.73
N SER A 161 8.91 15.33 18.00
CA SER A 161 8.46 14.12 17.28
C SER A 161 6.99 13.84 17.58
N PHE A 162 6.23 13.38 16.58
CA PHE A 162 4.80 13.11 16.78
C PHE A 162 4.54 12.08 17.88
N LYS A 163 5.42 11.07 18.03
CA LYS A 163 5.33 10.07 19.10
C LYS A 163 5.36 10.65 20.52
N ASP A 164 5.90 11.87 20.68
CA ASP A 164 6.08 12.54 21.97
C ASP A 164 4.94 13.54 22.26
N LEU A 165 3.92 13.62 21.40
CA LEU A 165 2.76 14.48 21.58
C LEU A 165 1.67 13.77 22.39
N ASP A 166 0.97 14.52 23.25
CA ASP A 166 -0.17 14.02 24.02
C ASP A 166 -1.52 14.32 23.33
N ALA A 167 -1.58 15.40 22.54
CA ALA A 167 -2.82 15.83 21.89
C ALA A 167 -2.98 15.22 20.49
N PRO A 168 -4.21 14.97 20.04
CA PRO A 168 -4.48 14.48 18.70
C PRO A 168 -3.94 15.43 17.62
N ILE A 169 -3.42 14.86 16.55
CA ILE A 169 -2.93 15.55 15.36
C ILE A 169 -4.10 15.80 14.42
N LEU A 170 -4.28 17.06 14.03
CA LEU A 170 -5.33 17.49 13.12
C LEU A 170 -4.79 17.57 11.70
N ILE A 171 -5.36 16.79 10.80
CA ILE A 171 -5.03 16.73 9.37
C ILE A 171 -6.29 17.12 8.59
N PRO A 172 -6.20 18.00 7.57
CA PRO A 172 -7.35 18.39 6.77
C PRO A 172 -8.02 17.18 6.09
N GLY A 173 -9.35 17.09 6.22
CA GLY A 173 -10.13 16.01 5.64
C GLY A 173 -9.98 14.65 6.32
N PHE A 174 -9.42 14.63 7.54
CA PHE A 174 -9.20 13.43 8.33
C PHE A 174 -9.77 13.59 9.75
N PRO A 175 -10.29 12.53 10.38
CA PRO A 175 -10.60 12.59 11.81
C PRO A 175 -9.34 12.87 12.65
N PRO A 176 -9.49 13.41 13.89
CA PRO A 176 -8.35 13.62 14.78
C PRO A 176 -7.53 12.33 14.96
N VAL A 177 -6.23 12.37 14.67
CA VAL A 177 -5.33 11.21 14.69
C VAL A 177 -4.61 11.15 16.02
N SER A 178 -4.64 10.00 16.69
CA SER A 178 -3.76 9.77 17.84
C SER A 178 -2.28 9.80 17.40
N PRO A 179 -1.39 10.46 18.14
CA PRO A 179 0.05 10.42 17.86
C PRO A 179 0.60 9.00 17.72
N ARG A 180 0.07 8.04 18.47
CA ARG A 180 0.44 6.61 18.41
C ARG A 180 0.02 5.92 17.10
N ASP A 181 -0.89 6.52 16.35
CA ASP A 181 -1.39 5.99 15.08
C ASP A 181 -0.64 6.55 13.86
N MET A 182 0.26 7.52 14.09
CA MET A 182 1.12 8.01 13.02
C MET A 182 2.08 6.91 12.54
N PRO A 183 2.29 6.79 11.21
CA PRO A 183 3.22 5.82 10.66
C PRO A 183 4.62 5.95 11.28
N LEU A 184 5.24 4.81 11.58
CA LEU A 184 6.57 4.76 12.23
C LEU A 184 7.60 5.65 11.53
N ALA A 185 7.59 5.66 10.20
CA ALA A 185 8.54 6.43 9.38
C ALA A 185 8.47 7.95 9.59
N ILE A 186 7.32 8.46 10.05
CA ILE A 186 7.11 9.90 10.30
C ILE A 186 6.83 10.22 11.77
N SER A 187 6.69 9.21 12.63
CA SER A 187 6.41 9.42 14.05
C SER A 187 7.60 9.98 14.82
N ASP A 188 8.82 9.66 14.40
CA ASP A 188 10.07 10.09 15.05
C ASP A 188 10.97 10.87 14.08
N ARG A 189 11.16 12.15 14.33
CA ARG A 189 11.96 13.07 13.50
C ARG A 189 13.46 12.73 13.47
N ASN A 190 13.94 11.94 14.45
CA ASN A 190 15.35 11.54 14.55
C ASN A 190 15.68 10.34 13.64
N LEU A 191 14.68 9.68 13.06
CA LEU A 191 14.91 8.61 12.11
C LEU A 191 15.31 9.15 10.74
N THR A 192 16.34 8.58 10.12
CA THR A 192 16.78 8.96 8.77
C THR A 192 15.64 8.84 7.76
N VAL A 193 14.77 7.84 7.91
CA VAL A 193 13.60 7.64 7.05
C VAL A 193 12.62 8.80 7.08
N TYR A 194 12.56 9.58 8.17
CA TYR A 194 11.67 10.74 8.29
C TYR A 194 11.98 11.81 7.22
N SER A 195 13.26 12.12 7.00
CA SER A 195 13.65 13.09 5.96
C SER A 195 13.23 12.63 4.57
N HIS A 196 13.34 11.34 4.25
CA HIS A 196 12.88 10.81 2.96
C HIS A 196 11.37 10.99 2.76
N PHE A 197 10.57 10.81 3.82
CA PHE A 197 9.12 11.04 3.75
C PHE A 197 8.78 12.51 3.59
N LEU A 198 9.48 13.40 4.30
CA LEU A 198 9.33 14.84 4.17
C LEU A 198 9.67 15.31 2.75
N ASP A 199 10.81 14.88 2.22
CA ASP A 199 11.27 15.20 0.87
C ASP A 199 10.29 14.67 -0.18
N THR A 200 9.76 13.45 0.01
CA THR A 200 8.78 12.86 -0.90
C THR A 200 7.49 13.68 -0.92
N ALA A 201 6.99 14.13 0.25
CA ALA A 201 5.79 14.97 0.32
C ALA A 201 5.98 16.29 -0.45
N VAL A 202 7.16 16.92 -0.33
CA VAL A 202 7.50 18.14 -1.08
C VAL A 202 7.58 17.86 -2.58
N GLN A 203 8.20 16.76 -3.00
CA GLN A 203 8.32 16.40 -4.42
C GLN A 203 6.97 16.04 -5.05
N MET A 204 6.11 15.34 -4.32
CA MET A 204 4.76 15.03 -4.78
C MET A 204 3.95 16.29 -5.08
N ALA A 205 4.08 17.33 -4.25
CA ALA A 205 3.45 18.63 -4.48
C ALA A 205 4.00 19.37 -5.72
N ASN A 206 5.17 18.99 -6.21
CA ASN A 206 5.81 19.57 -7.42
C ASN A 206 5.66 18.69 -8.67
N SER A 207 4.90 17.59 -8.60
CA SER A 207 4.71 16.67 -9.73
C SER A 207 3.71 17.21 -10.75
N ALA A 208 3.67 16.57 -11.93
CA ALA A 208 2.68 16.88 -12.96
C ALA A 208 1.26 16.47 -12.58
N GLY A 209 1.10 15.57 -11.61
CA GLY A 209 -0.18 15.13 -11.08
C GLY A 209 -0.07 13.94 -10.14
N LEU A 210 -1.15 13.73 -9.39
CA LEU A 210 -1.29 12.66 -8.40
C LEU A 210 -2.41 11.71 -8.85
N ILE A 211 -2.08 10.45 -8.98
CA ILE A 211 -3.03 9.38 -9.35
C ILE A 211 -3.32 8.58 -8.09
N ILE A 212 -4.58 8.36 -7.76
CA ILE A 212 -4.99 7.69 -6.53
C ILE A 212 -5.93 6.54 -6.85
N ASN A 213 -5.70 5.39 -6.22
CA ASN A 213 -6.60 4.24 -6.30
C ASN A 213 -7.77 4.40 -5.32
N THR A 214 -8.67 5.32 -5.63
CA THR A 214 -9.89 5.62 -4.87
C THR A 214 -10.97 6.16 -5.80
N PHE A 215 -12.16 6.47 -5.27
CA PHE A 215 -13.25 7.10 -6.01
C PHE A 215 -13.98 8.15 -5.14
N ASP A 216 -14.64 9.10 -5.78
CA ASP A 216 -15.12 10.34 -5.17
C ASP A 216 -16.00 10.14 -3.93
N SER A 217 -16.94 9.22 -3.97
CA SER A 217 -17.85 8.97 -2.84
C SER A 217 -17.23 8.13 -1.73
N PHE A 218 -16.06 7.53 -1.96
CA PHE A 218 -15.39 6.67 -0.98
C PHE A 218 -14.67 7.48 0.09
N GLU A 219 -13.89 8.48 -0.31
CA GLU A 219 -13.09 9.31 0.59
C GLU A 219 -13.40 10.80 0.42
N ALA A 220 -14.69 11.15 0.46
CA ALA A 220 -15.18 12.48 0.09
C ALA A 220 -14.55 13.61 0.90
N SER A 221 -14.34 13.46 2.20
CA SER A 221 -13.75 14.48 3.08
C SER A 221 -12.28 14.74 2.73
N ALA A 222 -11.49 13.67 2.57
CA ALA A 222 -10.08 13.77 2.20
C ALA A 222 -9.91 14.37 0.79
N LEU A 223 -10.72 13.92 -0.18
CA LEU A 223 -10.70 14.45 -1.54
C LEU A 223 -11.08 15.92 -1.61
N ARG A 224 -12.03 16.36 -0.81
CA ARG A 224 -12.37 17.79 -0.69
C ARG A 224 -11.18 18.57 -0.16
N ALA A 225 -10.54 18.12 0.92
CA ALA A 225 -9.38 18.79 1.48
C ALA A 225 -8.22 18.90 0.50
N LEU A 226 -7.98 17.86 -0.31
CA LEU A 226 -6.98 17.87 -1.38
C LEU A 226 -7.33 18.89 -2.47
N ARG A 227 -8.56 18.88 -2.98
CA ARG A 227 -9.04 19.80 -4.04
C ARG A 227 -9.06 21.26 -3.58
N ASP A 228 -9.37 21.50 -2.32
CA ASP A 228 -9.37 22.85 -1.70
C ASP A 228 -7.95 23.35 -1.36
N GLY A 229 -6.90 22.55 -1.63
CA GLY A 229 -5.51 22.92 -1.37
C GLY A 229 -5.09 22.88 0.10
N LEU A 230 -5.94 22.39 1.00
CA LEU A 230 -5.68 22.43 2.44
C LEU A 230 -4.51 21.55 2.88
N CYS A 231 -4.16 20.54 2.08
CA CYS A 231 -3.08 19.61 2.39
C CYS A 231 -1.70 20.10 1.94
N VAL A 232 -1.64 21.19 1.15
CA VAL A 232 -0.40 21.84 0.70
C VAL A 232 -0.52 23.35 0.97
N PRO A 233 -0.56 23.80 2.25
CA PRO A 233 -0.87 25.18 2.59
C PRO A 233 0.15 26.21 2.09
N ASP A 234 1.39 25.79 1.82
CA ASP A 234 2.47 26.65 1.34
C ASP A 234 2.67 26.58 -0.18
N GLY A 235 1.76 25.94 -0.91
CA GLY A 235 1.87 25.72 -2.37
C GLY A 235 0.56 25.37 -3.02
N ALA A 236 0.63 24.87 -4.25
CA ALA A 236 -0.53 24.36 -4.98
C ALA A 236 -0.59 22.84 -4.88
N THR A 237 -1.78 22.29 -4.68
CA THR A 237 -2.00 20.85 -4.86
C THR A 237 -1.96 20.53 -6.35
N PRO A 238 -1.16 19.55 -6.81
CA PRO A 238 -1.16 19.13 -8.21
C PRO A 238 -2.53 18.58 -8.63
N PRO A 239 -2.83 18.54 -9.94
CA PRO A 239 -4.00 17.84 -10.45
C PRO A 239 -4.10 16.42 -9.86
N THR A 240 -5.27 16.05 -9.37
CA THR A 240 -5.48 14.79 -8.65
C THR A 240 -6.53 13.96 -9.35
N TYR A 241 -6.17 12.73 -9.71
CA TYR A 241 -6.97 11.82 -10.52
C TYR A 241 -7.36 10.59 -9.70
N CYS A 242 -8.64 10.48 -9.33
CA CYS A 242 -9.20 9.35 -8.58
C CYS A 242 -9.69 8.29 -9.56
N VAL A 243 -8.84 7.32 -9.90
CA VAL A 243 -9.09 6.36 -10.99
C VAL A 243 -9.59 5.00 -10.52
N GLY A 244 -9.75 4.80 -9.20
CA GLY A 244 -10.14 3.53 -8.58
C GLY A 244 -11.65 3.28 -8.49
N PRO A 245 -12.04 2.15 -7.91
CA PRO A 245 -11.16 1.14 -7.35
C PRO A 245 -10.49 0.27 -8.42
N LEU A 246 -9.17 0.20 -8.42
CA LEU A 246 -8.39 -0.71 -9.24
C LEU A 246 -8.14 -1.98 -8.42
N VAL A 247 -8.93 -3.00 -8.67
CA VAL A 247 -8.84 -4.31 -8.01
C VAL A 247 -8.57 -5.35 -9.08
N ALA A 248 -7.64 -6.26 -8.82
CA ALA A 248 -7.35 -7.35 -9.74
C ALA A 248 -8.62 -8.18 -10.00
N THR A 249 -8.87 -8.51 -11.24
CA THR A 249 -9.92 -9.48 -11.58
C THR A 249 -9.38 -10.87 -11.27
N GLY A 250 -10.10 -11.63 -10.40
CA GLY A 250 -9.70 -12.98 -10.02
C GLY A 250 -9.43 -13.88 -11.24
N GLY A 251 -8.52 -14.86 -11.06
CA GLY A 251 -8.13 -15.81 -12.10
C GLY A 251 -6.77 -15.58 -12.77
N GLU A 252 -6.12 -14.43 -12.56
CA GLU A 252 -4.78 -14.16 -13.13
C GLU A 252 -3.61 -14.87 -12.39
N THR A 253 -3.88 -15.46 -11.24
CA THR A 253 -2.87 -16.19 -10.45
C THR A 253 -2.71 -17.65 -10.85
N GLU A 254 -3.59 -18.19 -11.70
CA GLU A 254 -3.59 -19.59 -12.11
C GLU A 254 -3.44 -19.75 -13.63
N VAL A 255 -2.21 -19.67 -14.14
CA VAL A 255 -1.92 -20.24 -15.46
C VAL A 255 -1.81 -21.75 -15.29
N GLY A 256 -2.92 -22.47 -15.49
CA GLY A 256 -2.94 -23.95 -15.52
C GLY A 256 -3.07 -24.65 -14.16
N GLY A 257 -3.48 -23.95 -13.10
CA GLY A 257 -3.60 -24.50 -11.75
C GLY A 257 -4.98 -25.10 -11.44
N GLU A 258 -4.99 -26.12 -10.58
CA GLU A 258 -6.21 -26.62 -9.95
C GLU A 258 -6.82 -25.55 -9.04
N ARG A 259 -8.15 -25.49 -8.96
CA ARG A 259 -8.90 -24.60 -8.06
C ARG A 259 -8.40 -24.75 -6.63
N HIS A 260 -8.02 -23.65 -5.97
CA HIS A 260 -7.48 -23.69 -4.61
C HIS A 260 -8.47 -24.36 -3.64
N GLU A 261 -7.98 -25.27 -2.79
CA GLU A 261 -8.80 -26.09 -1.90
C GLU A 261 -9.73 -25.27 -0.98
N CYS A 262 -9.32 -24.08 -0.56
CA CYS A 262 -10.15 -23.21 0.28
C CYS A 262 -11.45 -22.79 -0.41
N LEU A 263 -11.47 -22.66 -1.73
CA LEU A 263 -12.68 -22.31 -2.48
C LEU A 263 -13.67 -23.48 -2.47
N GLY A 264 -13.18 -24.73 -2.56
CA GLY A 264 -13.99 -25.93 -2.43
C GLY A 264 -14.59 -26.07 -1.01
N TRP A 265 -13.83 -25.71 0.02
CA TRP A 265 -14.34 -25.68 1.38
C TRP A 265 -15.40 -24.58 1.57
N LEU A 266 -15.21 -23.39 0.99
CA LEU A 266 -16.18 -22.29 1.03
C LEU A 266 -17.51 -22.68 0.36
N ASP A 267 -17.51 -23.47 -0.72
CA ASP A 267 -18.72 -23.97 -1.36
C ASP A 267 -19.62 -24.76 -0.41
N SER A 268 -19.04 -25.41 0.60
CA SER A 268 -19.76 -26.19 1.60
C SER A 268 -20.34 -25.35 2.75
N GLN A 269 -20.02 -24.05 2.81
CA GLN A 269 -20.43 -23.18 3.91
C GLN A 269 -21.73 -22.41 3.59
N PRO A 270 -22.55 -22.11 4.59
CA PRO A 270 -23.73 -21.26 4.41
C PRO A 270 -23.38 -19.86 3.89
N CYS A 271 -24.33 -19.25 3.18
CA CYS A 271 -24.16 -17.89 2.67
C CYS A 271 -23.85 -16.91 3.80
N ARG A 272 -22.82 -16.07 3.61
CA ARG A 272 -22.36 -15.01 4.53
C ARG A 272 -22.08 -15.48 5.96
N SER A 273 -21.68 -16.73 6.14
CA SER A 273 -21.40 -17.30 7.45
C SER A 273 -19.93 -17.31 7.85
N VAL A 274 -19.02 -17.22 6.87
CA VAL A 274 -17.59 -17.39 7.07
C VAL A 274 -16.91 -16.04 7.35
N LEU A 275 -16.10 -16.03 8.39
CA LEU A 275 -15.12 -14.95 8.66
C LEU A 275 -13.82 -15.32 7.96
N PHE A 276 -13.37 -14.47 7.05
CA PHE A 276 -12.06 -14.59 6.42
C PHE A 276 -11.02 -13.80 7.21
N LEU A 277 -9.82 -14.35 7.46
CA LEU A 277 -8.71 -13.65 8.10
C LEU A 277 -7.49 -13.69 7.17
N SER A 278 -7.01 -12.49 6.77
CA SER A 278 -5.78 -12.34 5.98
C SER A 278 -5.10 -11.00 6.30
N PHE A 279 -3.79 -11.06 6.56
CA PHE A 279 -3.00 -9.93 7.01
C PHE A 279 -1.95 -9.48 5.98
N GLY A 280 -2.25 -9.72 4.70
CA GLY A 280 -1.42 -9.31 3.57
C GLY A 280 -0.13 -10.13 3.43
N SER A 281 0.77 -9.64 2.57
CA SER A 281 2.00 -10.38 2.22
C SER A 281 3.09 -10.37 3.29
N MET A 282 3.02 -9.45 4.27
CA MET A 282 4.05 -9.28 5.30
C MET A 282 3.51 -9.47 6.73
N GLY A 283 2.20 -9.67 6.92
CA GLY A 283 1.61 -9.84 8.24
C GLY A 283 2.06 -11.14 8.90
N VAL A 284 2.82 -11.01 9.99
CA VAL A 284 3.31 -12.12 10.81
C VAL A 284 3.03 -11.80 12.28
N PHE A 285 2.49 -12.75 13.01
CA PHE A 285 2.19 -12.61 14.43
C PHE A 285 3.15 -13.41 15.29
N SER A 286 3.31 -12.99 16.54
CA SER A 286 4.00 -13.79 17.56
C SER A 286 3.21 -15.06 17.86
N THR A 287 3.89 -16.08 18.38
CA THR A 287 3.23 -17.32 18.84
C THR A 287 2.15 -17.04 19.89
N MET A 288 2.35 -16.05 20.77
CA MET A 288 1.36 -15.65 21.75
C MET A 288 0.10 -15.12 21.08
N GLN A 289 0.25 -14.19 20.13
CA GLN A 289 -0.89 -13.65 19.41
C GLN A 289 -1.63 -14.71 18.57
N LEU A 290 -0.91 -15.65 17.94
CA LEU A 290 -1.55 -16.74 17.20
C LEU A 290 -2.41 -17.62 18.12
N LYS A 291 -1.97 -17.86 19.36
CA LYS A 291 -2.75 -18.61 20.36
C LYS A 291 -4.01 -17.87 20.81
N GLU A 292 -3.89 -16.57 21.08
CA GLU A 292 -5.05 -15.73 21.42
C GLU A 292 -6.07 -15.72 20.27
N MET A 293 -5.59 -15.55 19.01
CA MET A 293 -6.45 -15.61 17.83
C MET A 293 -7.19 -16.94 17.72
N ALA A 294 -6.47 -18.05 17.87
CA ALA A 294 -7.07 -19.37 17.81
C ALA A 294 -8.16 -19.55 18.88
N LEU A 295 -7.90 -19.17 20.12
CA LEU A 295 -8.86 -19.25 21.21
C LEU A 295 -10.09 -18.37 20.97
N GLY A 296 -9.90 -17.13 20.52
CA GLY A 296 -11.01 -16.21 20.18
C GLY A 296 -11.88 -16.74 19.04
N LEU A 297 -11.27 -17.28 17.98
CA LEU A 297 -11.98 -17.92 16.86
C LEU A 297 -12.73 -19.17 17.32
N GLU A 298 -12.12 -20.00 18.17
CA GLU A 298 -12.77 -21.18 18.72
C GLU A 298 -14.01 -20.81 19.54
N ARG A 299 -13.88 -19.83 20.46
CA ARG A 299 -14.96 -19.36 21.35
C ARG A 299 -16.08 -18.66 20.59
N SER A 300 -15.77 -17.89 19.54
CA SER A 300 -16.77 -17.19 18.74
C SER A 300 -17.81 -18.13 18.12
N GLY A 301 -17.43 -19.38 17.85
CA GLY A 301 -18.28 -20.36 17.17
C GLY A 301 -18.61 -19.97 15.72
N VAL A 302 -18.00 -18.93 15.15
CA VAL A 302 -18.19 -18.51 13.76
C VAL A 302 -17.32 -19.38 12.85
N PRO A 303 -17.83 -19.86 11.69
CA PRO A 303 -16.98 -20.48 10.68
C PRO A 303 -15.89 -19.51 10.21
N PHE A 304 -14.66 -20.01 10.00
CA PHE A 304 -13.54 -19.15 9.60
C PHE A 304 -12.63 -19.81 8.57
N LEU A 305 -12.10 -18.97 7.70
CA LEU A 305 -10.97 -19.27 6.80
C LEU A 305 -9.81 -18.35 7.21
N TRP A 306 -8.71 -18.92 7.68
CA TRP A 306 -7.60 -18.16 8.23
C TRP A 306 -6.30 -18.43 7.46
N VAL A 307 -5.75 -17.40 6.82
CA VAL A 307 -4.42 -17.44 6.20
C VAL A 307 -3.37 -17.11 7.25
N VAL A 308 -2.51 -18.08 7.56
CA VAL A 308 -1.49 -17.98 8.60
C VAL A 308 -0.10 -18.00 7.99
N ARG A 309 0.76 -17.10 8.46
CA ARG A 309 2.20 -17.14 8.19
C ARG A 309 2.93 -17.56 9.43
N VAL A 310 3.76 -18.58 9.28
CA VAL A 310 4.60 -19.06 10.38
C VAL A 310 5.63 -17.98 10.74
N PRO A 311 5.75 -17.61 12.03
CA PRO A 311 6.77 -16.67 12.45
C PRO A 311 8.17 -17.23 12.17
N PRO A 312 9.10 -16.37 11.70
CA PRO A 312 10.48 -16.80 11.46
C PRO A 312 11.11 -17.25 12.79
N PRO A 313 11.99 -18.28 12.78
CA PRO A 313 12.70 -18.69 13.99
C PRO A 313 13.50 -17.53 14.60
N HIS A 314 13.42 -17.35 15.92
CA HIS A 314 14.18 -16.33 16.64
C HIS A 314 15.70 -16.58 16.67
N ASP A 315 16.15 -17.81 16.37
CA ASP A 315 17.53 -18.23 16.47
C ASP A 315 18.14 -18.43 15.06
N GLU A 316 19.28 -17.78 14.78
CA GLU A 316 20.02 -17.93 13.52
C GLU A 316 20.47 -19.37 13.28
N ALA A 317 20.81 -20.11 14.34
CA ALA A 317 21.17 -21.52 14.25
C ALA A 317 20.00 -22.38 13.78
N ARG A 318 18.76 -22.04 14.16
CA ARG A 318 17.54 -22.70 13.67
C ARG A 318 17.15 -22.27 12.27
N ARG A 319 17.53 -21.06 11.83
CA ARG A 319 17.35 -20.63 10.42
C ARG A 319 18.21 -21.47 9.47
N ALA A 320 19.42 -21.82 9.88
CA ALA A 320 20.32 -22.68 9.12
C ALA A 320 19.87 -24.17 9.09
N LEU A 321 19.08 -24.62 10.07
CA LEU A 321 18.50 -25.97 10.16
C LEU A 321 17.08 -26.06 9.55
N ALA A 322 16.58 -25.01 8.93
CA ALA A 322 15.20 -24.87 8.42
C ALA A 322 14.88 -25.72 7.17
N GLU A 323 15.47 -26.91 7.04
CA GLU A 323 14.96 -27.95 6.11
C GLU A 323 13.58 -28.49 6.51
N LEU A 324 13.17 -28.32 7.78
CA LEU A 324 11.84 -28.67 8.28
C LEU A 324 11.11 -27.37 8.70
N LYS A 325 10.32 -26.78 7.80
CA LYS A 325 9.37 -25.72 8.17
C LYS A 325 8.41 -26.33 9.20
N PRO A 326 8.33 -25.78 10.44
CA PRO A 326 7.36 -26.29 11.41
C PRO A 326 5.94 -26.06 10.83
N SER A 327 5.08 -27.05 11.00
CA SER A 327 3.66 -26.91 10.69
C SER A 327 3.06 -25.75 11.50
N VAL A 328 2.10 -25.01 10.94
CA VAL A 328 1.33 -23.97 11.64
C VAL A 328 0.76 -24.49 12.95
N GLU A 329 0.37 -25.77 13.02
CA GLU A 329 -0.19 -26.39 14.23
C GLU A 329 0.73 -26.28 15.45
N ALA A 330 2.06 -26.23 15.27
CA ALA A 330 3.02 -26.08 16.35
C ALA A 330 2.91 -24.72 17.08
N PHE A 331 2.28 -23.74 16.45
CA PHE A 331 2.10 -22.39 16.99
C PHE A 331 0.69 -22.15 17.55
N LEU A 332 -0.21 -23.13 17.42
CA LEU A 332 -1.61 -23.05 17.85
C LEU A 332 -1.82 -23.83 19.15
N PRO A 333 -2.92 -23.62 19.88
CA PRO A 333 -3.28 -24.44 21.03
C PRO A 333 -3.43 -25.91 20.63
N GLU A 334 -2.98 -26.81 21.50
CA GLU A 334 -3.09 -28.27 21.29
C GLU A 334 -4.53 -28.67 20.95
N GLY A 335 -4.71 -29.47 19.89
CA GLY A 335 -6.00 -29.97 19.44
C GLY A 335 -6.94 -28.92 18.82
N PHE A 336 -6.50 -27.69 18.63
CA PHE A 336 -7.33 -26.62 18.05
C PHE A 336 -7.87 -26.99 16.66
N VAL A 337 -7.04 -27.51 15.79
CA VAL A 337 -7.41 -27.90 14.42
C VAL A 337 -8.50 -28.97 14.43
N ASP A 338 -8.33 -29.98 15.30
CA ASP A 338 -9.34 -31.06 15.44
C ASP A 338 -10.68 -30.55 15.96
N ARG A 339 -10.67 -29.69 17.00
CA ARG A 339 -11.89 -29.13 17.58
C ARG A 339 -12.63 -28.21 16.62
N THR A 340 -11.91 -27.55 15.73
CA THR A 340 -12.50 -26.59 14.78
C THR A 340 -12.72 -27.13 13.36
N ARG A 341 -12.25 -28.34 13.02
CA ARG A 341 -12.21 -28.93 11.67
C ARG A 341 -13.52 -28.85 10.86
N ARG A 342 -14.68 -28.78 11.53
CA ARG A 342 -15.99 -28.70 10.87
C ARG A 342 -16.36 -27.28 10.44
N ARG A 343 -15.73 -26.26 11.00
CA ARG A 343 -16.06 -24.85 10.79
C ARG A 343 -14.86 -23.94 10.56
N GLY A 344 -13.64 -24.45 10.69
CA GLY A 344 -12.40 -23.74 10.50
C GLY A 344 -11.55 -24.37 9.41
N MET A 345 -11.01 -23.54 8.56
CA MET A 345 -9.97 -23.92 7.61
C MET A 345 -8.77 -23.00 7.78
N ILE A 346 -7.60 -23.57 7.92
CA ILE A 346 -6.31 -22.86 7.99
C ILE A 346 -5.59 -23.09 6.67
N VAL A 347 -5.11 -22.00 6.08
CA VAL A 347 -4.31 -22.01 4.86
C VAL A 347 -2.95 -21.40 5.17
N GLU A 348 -1.88 -22.12 4.88
CA GLU A 348 -0.51 -21.64 5.10
C GLU A 348 -0.09 -20.65 4.00
N SER A 349 0.45 -19.55 4.43
CA SER A 349 1.14 -18.54 3.62
C SER A 349 0.28 -17.74 2.65
N TRP A 350 -0.59 -18.34 1.82
CA TRP A 350 -1.30 -17.63 0.76
C TRP A 350 -2.64 -18.28 0.40
N ALA A 351 -3.63 -17.46 0.11
CA ALA A 351 -4.91 -17.85 -0.49
C ALA A 351 -5.30 -16.85 -1.61
N PRO A 352 -6.14 -17.23 -2.58
CA PRO A 352 -6.62 -16.34 -3.63
C PRO A 352 -7.64 -15.34 -3.04
N GLN A 353 -7.16 -14.23 -2.49
CA GLN A 353 -7.92 -13.30 -1.64
C GLN A 353 -9.14 -12.72 -2.35
N VAL A 354 -9.01 -12.34 -3.63
CA VAL A 354 -10.10 -11.76 -4.41
C VAL A 354 -11.22 -12.79 -4.62
N GLU A 355 -10.87 -14.01 -4.99
CA GLU A 355 -11.83 -15.11 -5.17
C GLU A 355 -12.51 -15.48 -3.84
N VAL A 356 -11.75 -15.48 -2.74
CA VAL A 356 -12.31 -15.71 -1.39
C VAL A 356 -13.29 -14.61 -1.02
N LEU A 357 -12.91 -13.33 -1.17
CA LEU A 357 -13.78 -12.19 -0.85
C LEU A 357 -15.03 -12.14 -1.75
N SER A 358 -14.93 -12.58 -3.00
CA SER A 358 -16.07 -12.66 -3.92
C SER A 358 -17.01 -13.82 -3.62
N HIS A 359 -16.60 -14.77 -2.78
CA HIS A 359 -17.38 -15.99 -2.51
C HIS A 359 -18.60 -15.70 -1.63
N GLY A 360 -19.76 -16.21 -2.03
CA GLY A 360 -21.05 -15.94 -1.37
C GLY A 360 -21.14 -16.38 0.09
N SER A 361 -20.28 -17.28 0.57
CA SER A 361 -20.24 -17.72 1.96
C SER A 361 -19.46 -16.79 2.88
N VAL A 362 -18.61 -15.87 2.34
CA VAL A 362 -17.85 -14.93 3.15
C VAL A 362 -18.72 -13.77 3.61
N GLY A 363 -18.85 -13.60 4.92
CA GLY A 363 -19.69 -12.58 5.57
C GLY A 363 -18.91 -11.49 6.31
N GLY A 364 -17.63 -11.71 6.62
CA GLY A 364 -16.76 -10.76 7.29
C GLY A 364 -15.30 -10.99 6.95
N PHE A 365 -14.48 -9.94 7.10
CA PHE A 365 -13.06 -9.97 6.80
C PHE A 365 -12.23 -9.30 7.89
N VAL A 366 -11.37 -10.06 8.56
CA VAL A 366 -10.36 -9.50 9.46
C VAL A 366 -9.15 -9.12 8.63
N THR A 367 -8.88 -7.82 8.55
CA THR A 367 -7.88 -7.26 7.66
C THR A 367 -6.86 -6.38 8.39
N HIS A 368 -5.62 -6.41 7.91
CA HIS A 368 -4.58 -5.46 8.36
C HIS A 368 -4.80 -4.02 7.87
N CYS A 369 -5.88 -3.72 7.16
CA CYS A 369 -6.19 -2.41 6.60
C CYS A 369 -5.21 -1.93 5.52
N GLY A 370 -4.46 -2.82 4.87
CA GLY A 370 -3.73 -2.48 3.64
C GLY A 370 -4.71 -2.09 2.54
N TRP A 371 -4.42 -1.01 1.81
CA TRP A 371 -5.41 -0.35 0.94
C TRP A 371 -5.99 -1.25 -0.15
N ASN A 372 -5.16 -2.09 -0.80
CA ASN A 372 -5.67 -3.05 -1.80
C ASN A 372 -6.70 -4.00 -1.18
N SER A 373 -6.43 -4.52 0.03
CA SER A 373 -7.36 -5.41 0.73
C SER A 373 -8.65 -4.70 1.14
N VAL A 374 -8.58 -3.41 1.49
CA VAL A 374 -9.76 -2.59 1.76
C VAL A 374 -10.62 -2.44 0.50
N LEU A 375 -10.00 -2.10 -0.63
CA LEU A 375 -10.73 -1.97 -1.90
C LEU A 375 -11.34 -3.30 -2.36
N GLU A 376 -10.60 -4.39 -2.23
CA GLU A 376 -11.10 -5.74 -2.54
C GLU A 376 -12.32 -6.08 -1.68
N ALA A 377 -12.28 -5.83 -0.37
CA ALA A 377 -13.42 -6.06 0.53
C ALA A 377 -14.62 -5.19 0.16
N VAL A 378 -14.41 -3.91 -0.14
CA VAL A 378 -15.46 -2.98 -0.55
C VAL A 378 -16.09 -3.39 -1.86
N CYS A 379 -15.30 -3.73 -2.88
CA CYS A 379 -15.79 -4.16 -4.19
C CYS A 379 -16.63 -5.44 -4.13
N HIS A 380 -16.41 -6.29 -3.13
CA HIS A 380 -17.17 -7.52 -2.93
C HIS A 380 -18.26 -7.41 -1.84
N GLY A 381 -18.38 -6.23 -1.20
CA GLY A 381 -19.43 -5.98 -0.20
C GLY A 381 -19.22 -6.75 1.10
N VAL A 382 -17.96 -6.95 1.52
CA VAL A 382 -17.59 -7.69 2.73
C VAL A 382 -17.25 -6.72 3.85
N ALA A 383 -17.99 -6.80 4.98
CA ALA A 383 -17.74 -5.98 6.17
C ALA A 383 -16.40 -6.34 6.83
N MET A 384 -15.70 -5.33 7.37
CA MET A 384 -14.34 -5.50 7.87
C MET A 384 -14.24 -5.41 9.39
N LEU A 385 -13.32 -6.20 9.95
CA LEU A 385 -12.76 -6.02 11.28
C LEU A 385 -11.31 -5.54 11.10
N ALA A 386 -11.07 -4.30 11.45
CA ALA A 386 -9.82 -3.60 11.21
C ALA A 386 -8.78 -3.96 12.29
N TRP A 387 -7.64 -4.50 11.86
CA TRP A 387 -6.51 -4.87 12.72
C TRP A 387 -5.18 -4.45 12.07
N PRO A 388 -4.82 -3.17 12.13
CA PRO A 388 -3.63 -2.64 11.48
C PRO A 388 -2.34 -3.18 12.10
N LEU A 389 -1.30 -3.43 11.30
CA LEU A 389 -0.04 -3.99 11.72
C LEU A 389 1.17 -3.06 11.50
N TYR A 390 1.24 -2.39 10.33
CA TYR A 390 2.39 -1.56 9.93
C TYR A 390 2.00 -0.49 8.90
N ALA A 391 2.97 0.30 8.44
CA ALA A 391 2.81 1.36 7.44
C ALA A 391 1.72 2.39 7.84
N GLU A 392 0.89 2.82 6.90
CA GLU A 392 -0.22 3.75 7.10
C GLU A 392 -1.52 3.06 7.55
N GLN A 393 -1.47 1.78 7.88
CA GLN A 393 -2.66 0.96 8.16
C GLN A 393 -3.47 1.46 9.38
N LYS A 394 -2.81 2.05 10.37
CA LYS A 394 -3.50 2.69 11.52
C LYS A 394 -4.29 3.92 11.07
N LEU A 395 -3.77 4.70 10.12
CA LEU A 395 -4.52 5.80 9.51
C LEU A 395 -5.70 5.27 8.72
N ASN A 396 -5.49 4.23 7.90
CA ASN A 396 -6.57 3.58 7.14
C ASN A 396 -7.66 3.05 8.09
N ARG A 397 -7.28 2.41 9.22
CA ARG A 397 -8.23 2.00 10.25
C ARG A 397 -9.03 3.16 10.78
N ALA A 398 -8.37 4.25 11.21
CA ALA A 398 -9.04 5.41 11.76
C ALA A 398 -10.07 5.97 10.77
N TYR A 399 -9.71 6.09 9.50
CA TYR A 399 -10.62 6.58 8.47
C TYR A 399 -11.78 5.62 8.20
N LEU A 400 -11.52 4.31 8.09
CA LEU A 400 -12.53 3.27 7.87
C LEU A 400 -13.55 3.18 9.01
N VAL A 401 -13.09 3.34 10.25
CA VAL A 401 -13.93 3.20 11.44
C VAL A 401 -14.62 4.50 11.80
N GLU A 402 -13.88 5.62 11.82
CA GLU A 402 -14.38 6.90 12.35
C GLU A 402 -15.18 7.68 11.30
N GLU A 403 -14.69 7.75 10.06
CA GLU A 403 -15.30 8.55 9.00
C GLU A 403 -16.27 7.74 8.16
N MET A 404 -15.79 6.63 7.58
CA MET A 404 -16.56 5.85 6.59
C MET A 404 -17.55 4.89 7.23
N LYS A 405 -17.32 4.46 8.49
CA LYS A 405 -18.14 3.47 9.22
C LYS A 405 -18.27 2.13 8.48
N LEU A 406 -17.21 1.69 7.79
CA LEU A 406 -17.17 0.45 7.00
C LEU A 406 -16.49 -0.72 7.73
N ALA A 407 -15.95 -0.45 8.91
CA ALA A 407 -15.27 -1.44 9.73
C ALA A 407 -15.59 -1.28 11.22
N LEU A 408 -15.48 -2.38 11.95
CA LEU A 408 -15.23 -2.37 13.39
C LEU A 408 -13.72 -2.46 13.63
N SER A 409 -13.23 -2.10 14.81
CA SER A 409 -11.81 -2.21 15.17
C SER A 409 -11.62 -3.18 16.33
N VAL A 410 -10.52 -3.94 16.30
CA VAL A 410 -10.02 -4.62 17.50
C VAL A 410 -9.30 -3.60 18.39
N THR A 411 -9.24 -3.90 19.68
CA THR A 411 -8.50 -3.15 20.70
C THR A 411 -7.28 -3.95 21.12
N GLU A 412 -6.10 -3.36 20.99
CA GLU A 412 -4.84 -3.91 21.51
C GLU A 412 -4.68 -3.53 22.99
N SER A 413 -4.16 -4.44 23.78
CA SER A 413 -3.78 -4.17 25.17
C SER A 413 -2.67 -3.11 25.23
N GLU A 414 -2.79 -2.14 26.13
CA GLU A 414 -1.76 -1.13 26.32
C GLU A 414 -0.48 -1.69 26.97
N GLU A 415 -0.56 -2.82 27.65
CA GLU A 415 0.55 -3.43 28.39
C GLU A 415 1.50 -4.20 27.48
N ASP A 416 0.96 -5.03 26.57
CA ASP A 416 1.75 -5.95 25.74
C ASP A 416 1.46 -5.85 24.23
N GLY A 417 0.49 -5.01 23.83
CA GLY A 417 0.10 -4.82 22.42
C GLY A 417 -0.64 -6.00 21.81
N LEU A 418 -1.09 -6.97 22.64
CA LEU A 418 -1.83 -8.14 22.17
C LEU A 418 -3.33 -7.84 22.07
N VAL A 419 -3.98 -8.45 21.11
CA VAL A 419 -5.43 -8.59 21.07
C VAL A 419 -5.78 -9.89 21.76
N SER A 420 -6.51 -9.83 22.87
CA SER A 420 -6.87 -11.01 23.64
C SER A 420 -7.93 -11.87 22.93
N ALA A 421 -8.03 -13.12 23.34
CA ALA A 421 -9.05 -14.04 22.82
C ALA A 421 -10.47 -13.52 23.06
N GLU A 422 -10.71 -12.89 24.23
CA GLU A 422 -11.98 -12.29 24.62
C GLU A 422 -12.35 -11.12 23.68
N GLU A 423 -11.42 -10.21 23.42
CA GLU A 423 -11.62 -9.08 22.52
C GLU A 423 -11.94 -9.57 21.10
N LEU A 424 -11.15 -10.53 20.59
CA LEU A 424 -11.39 -11.08 19.26
C LEU A 424 -12.74 -11.79 19.18
N GLU A 425 -13.11 -12.61 20.17
CA GLU A 425 -14.42 -13.27 20.26
C GLU A 425 -15.54 -12.22 20.21
N GLU A 426 -15.45 -11.17 21.02
CA GLU A 426 -16.45 -10.11 21.10
C GLU A 426 -16.59 -9.37 19.77
N ARG A 427 -15.48 -8.92 19.18
CA ARG A 427 -15.50 -8.17 17.89
C ARG A 427 -16.00 -9.04 16.73
N VAL A 428 -15.60 -10.31 16.68
CA VAL A 428 -16.10 -11.25 15.67
C VAL A 428 -17.63 -11.44 15.82
N ASN A 429 -18.13 -11.65 17.03
CA ASN A 429 -19.57 -11.79 17.26
C ASN A 429 -20.30 -10.47 16.97
N GLU A 430 -19.72 -9.32 17.31
CA GLU A 430 -20.28 -8.01 16.99
C GLU A 430 -20.41 -7.83 15.48
N LEU A 431 -19.34 -8.11 14.70
CA LEU A 431 -19.35 -7.98 13.24
C LEU A 431 -20.36 -8.95 12.59
N MET A 432 -20.34 -10.21 13.01
CA MET A 432 -21.07 -11.28 12.31
C MET A 432 -22.54 -11.39 12.71
N ARG A 433 -22.91 -11.03 13.95
CA ARG A 433 -24.23 -11.35 14.51
C ARG A 433 -25.01 -10.17 15.08
N SER A 434 -24.36 -9.02 15.37
CA SER A 434 -25.01 -7.89 16.00
C SER A 434 -25.76 -6.97 15.02
N GLU A 435 -26.58 -6.06 15.56
CA GLU A 435 -27.20 -4.97 14.78
C GLU A 435 -26.14 -4.03 14.20
N LYS A 436 -25.15 -3.66 14.99
CA LYS A 436 -24.03 -2.81 14.55
C LYS A 436 -23.25 -3.43 13.38
N GLY A 437 -22.99 -4.75 13.44
CA GLY A 437 -22.39 -5.47 12.32
C GLY A 437 -23.27 -5.48 11.07
N ARG A 438 -24.61 -5.49 11.24
CA ARG A 438 -25.56 -5.37 10.13
C ARG A 438 -25.48 -3.98 9.49
N GLU A 439 -25.46 -2.93 10.28
CA GLU A 439 -25.29 -1.56 9.79
C GLU A 439 -23.98 -1.37 9.01
N VAL A 440 -22.87 -1.94 9.50
CA VAL A 440 -21.58 -1.92 8.78
C VAL A 440 -21.72 -2.63 7.43
N ARG A 441 -22.32 -3.82 7.40
CA ARG A 441 -22.53 -4.56 6.15
C ARG A 441 -23.39 -3.78 5.14
N ASP A 442 -24.46 -3.15 5.60
CA ASP A 442 -25.36 -2.38 4.72
C ASP A 442 -24.62 -1.19 4.10
N ARG A 443 -23.75 -0.50 4.88
CA ARG A 443 -22.90 0.57 4.36
C ARG A 443 -21.86 0.06 3.37
N VAL A 444 -21.21 -1.08 3.64
CA VAL A 444 -20.25 -1.67 2.70
C VAL A 444 -20.93 -2.10 1.40
N LEU A 445 -22.15 -2.65 1.46
CA LEU A 445 -22.94 -2.98 0.26
C LEU A 445 -23.29 -1.73 -0.56
N ALA A 446 -23.71 -0.65 0.10
CA ALA A 446 -23.95 0.62 -0.59
C ALA A 446 -22.66 1.17 -1.22
N MET A 447 -21.52 1.01 -0.55
CA MET A 447 -20.23 1.44 -1.06
C MET A 447 -19.75 0.58 -2.23
N ARG A 448 -20.00 -0.72 -2.23
CA ARG A 448 -19.78 -1.61 -3.39
C ARG A 448 -20.55 -1.11 -4.62
N ASP A 449 -21.80 -0.75 -4.45
CA ASP A 449 -22.64 -0.27 -5.55
C ASP A 449 -22.14 1.10 -6.06
N ALA A 450 -21.65 1.96 -5.15
CA ALA A 450 -21.01 3.22 -5.49
C ALA A 450 -19.68 3.03 -6.23
N ALA A 451 -18.88 2.03 -5.84
CA ALA A 451 -17.63 1.64 -6.54
C ALA A 451 -17.90 1.20 -7.99
N ALA A 452 -18.93 0.34 -8.17
CA ALA A 452 -19.34 -0.08 -9.52
C ALA A 452 -19.84 1.11 -10.36
N ALA A 453 -20.61 2.03 -9.76
CA ALA A 453 -21.08 3.24 -10.42
C ALA A 453 -19.92 4.16 -10.84
N ALA A 454 -18.88 4.32 -9.99
CA ALA A 454 -17.72 5.15 -10.30
C ALA A 454 -16.95 4.68 -11.55
N LEU A 455 -16.87 3.36 -11.76
CA LEU A 455 -16.20 2.75 -12.92
C LEU A 455 -17.09 2.65 -14.17
N SER A 456 -18.40 2.87 -14.05
CA SER A 456 -19.35 2.78 -15.15
C SER A 456 -19.20 3.94 -16.15
N LYS A 457 -19.88 3.85 -17.30
CA LYS A 457 -19.90 4.94 -18.29
C LYS A 457 -20.51 6.19 -17.68
N GLY A 458 -19.71 7.28 -17.64
CA GLY A 458 -20.09 8.56 -17.00
C GLY A 458 -19.83 8.60 -15.49
N GLY A 459 -19.27 7.55 -14.91
CA GLY A 459 -18.87 7.52 -13.51
C GLY A 459 -17.63 8.40 -13.23
N SER A 460 -17.45 8.77 -11.96
CA SER A 460 -16.39 9.70 -11.54
C SER A 460 -14.99 9.21 -11.86
N SER A 461 -14.68 7.96 -11.57
CA SER A 461 -13.36 7.36 -11.82
C SER A 461 -13.06 7.23 -13.30
N ARG A 462 -14.07 6.90 -14.10
CA ARG A 462 -13.92 6.84 -15.55
C ARG A 462 -13.68 8.22 -16.15
N SER A 463 -14.33 9.25 -15.63
CA SER A 463 -14.11 10.65 -16.05
C SER A 463 -12.72 11.12 -15.66
N ALA A 464 -12.29 10.86 -14.42
CA ALA A 464 -10.94 11.19 -13.94
C ALA A 464 -9.84 10.49 -14.76
N LEU A 465 -10.08 9.23 -15.17
CA LEU A 465 -9.15 8.53 -16.06
C LEU A 465 -9.08 9.16 -17.44
N ALA A 466 -10.21 9.61 -18.01
CA ALA A 466 -10.23 10.32 -19.29
C ALA A 466 -9.50 11.67 -19.19
N GLU A 467 -9.64 12.41 -18.10
CA GLU A 467 -8.91 13.65 -17.82
C GLU A 467 -7.40 13.38 -17.70
N LEU A 468 -7.01 12.33 -16.96
CA LEU A 468 -5.61 11.89 -16.90
C LEU A 468 -5.06 11.62 -18.28
N ILE A 469 -5.75 10.79 -19.07
CA ILE A 469 -5.31 10.45 -20.45
C ILE A 469 -5.17 11.71 -21.30
N GLY A 470 -6.12 12.64 -21.26
CA GLY A 470 -6.02 13.93 -21.95
C GLY A 470 -4.80 14.74 -21.50
N SER A 471 -4.48 14.74 -20.22
CA SER A 471 -3.26 15.37 -19.68
C SER A 471 -1.97 14.69 -20.20
N LEU A 472 -1.96 13.34 -20.27
CA LEU A 472 -0.83 12.57 -20.80
C LEU A 472 -0.62 12.83 -22.31
N GLU A 473 -1.70 12.96 -23.08
CA GLU A 473 -1.64 13.25 -24.54
C GLU A 473 -1.14 14.66 -24.83
N ALA A 474 -1.64 15.64 -24.08
CA ALA A 474 -1.27 17.05 -24.28
C ALA A 474 0.24 17.26 -24.10
N GLY A 475 0.92 16.37 -23.37
CA GLY A 475 2.31 16.51 -22.98
C GLY A 475 2.48 17.83 -22.23
N SER A 476 2.99 17.87 -21.05
CA SER A 476 3.05 19.05 -20.20
C SER A 476 3.44 20.30 -20.99
N GLY A 477 2.49 21.18 -21.16
CA GLY A 477 2.82 22.58 -21.36
C GLY A 477 3.77 22.94 -20.21
N LYS A 478 4.91 23.54 -20.52
CA LYS A 478 5.97 23.95 -19.61
C LYS A 478 5.39 24.36 -18.25
N VAL A 479 5.66 23.59 -17.22
CA VAL A 479 5.65 24.14 -15.87
C VAL A 479 6.83 25.10 -15.84
N ASP A 480 6.54 26.39 -15.86
CA ASP A 480 7.54 27.44 -15.70
C ASP A 480 8.14 27.35 -14.30
N VAL A 481 9.24 26.60 -14.14
CA VAL A 481 10.03 26.47 -12.91
C VAL A 481 10.83 27.76 -12.65
N SER A 482 10.58 28.85 -13.35
CA SER A 482 11.39 30.08 -13.30
C SER A 482 11.14 30.97 -12.07
N ASN A 483 10.25 30.61 -11.11
CA ASN A 483 9.93 31.54 -10.01
C ASN A 483 9.99 30.98 -8.58
N SER A 484 10.83 30.00 -8.24
CA SER A 484 10.96 29.59 -6.82
C SER A 484 12.36 29.23 -6.31
N VAL A 485 13.43 29.70 -6.96
CA VAL A 485 14.80 29.52 -6.39
C VAL A 485 15.45 30.87 -6.21
N THR A 486 14.97 31.67 -5.26
CA THR A 486 15.73 32.71 -4.56
C THR A 486 15.12 32.94 -3.17
N SER A 487 15.33 32.00 -2.28
CA SER A 487 15.36 32.27 -0.84
C SER A 487 16.40 31.34 -0.23
N SER A 488 17.65 31.81 -0.28
CA SER A 488 18.77 31.24 0.43
C SER A 488 18.53 31.36 1.92
N MET A 489 18.21 30.28 2.59
CA MET A 489 18.45 30.16 4.03
C MET A 489 19.93 29.78 4.22
N GLY A 490 20.74 30.78 4.54
CA GLY A 490 22.09 30.62 5.04
C GLY A 490 22.04 29.94 6.40
N ILE A 491 22.48 28.70 6.45
CA ILE A 491 22.91 28.06 7.68
C ILE A 491 24.42 28.25 7.71
N GLY A 492 24.85 29.30 8.38
CA GLY A 492 26.23 29.52 8.80
C GLY A 492 26.60 28.52 9.89
N GLY A 493 27.24 27.45 9.52
CA GLY A 493 27.92 26.52 10.43
C GLY A 493 29.43 26.62 10.18
N ASP A 494 30.13 27.20 11.14
CA ASP A 494 31.57 27.41 11.23
C ASP A 494 32.33 26.09 11.04
N LEU A 495 32.99 25.90 9.89
CA LEU A 495 33.92 24.81 9.66
C LEU A 495 35.31 25.25 10.06
N GLY A 496 35.70 24.86 11.28
CA GLY A 496 37.07 25.01 11.78
C GLY A 496 38.09 24.42 10.80
N SER A 497 39.10 25.24 10.57
CA SER A 497 40.31 24.99 9.77
C SER A 497 41.01 23.68 10.17
N VAL A 498 41.06 22.70 9.27
CA VAL A 498 41.98 21.55 9.38
C VAL A 498 43.25 21.85 8.58
N SER A 499 44.34 22.01 9.33
CA SER A 499 45.69 22.21 8.83
C SER A 499 46.17 21.04 7.99
N THR A 500 46.66 21.37 6.80
CA THR A 500 47.34 20.45 5.90
C THR A 500 48.71 20.06 6.52
N VAL A 501 48.91 18.78 6.82
CA VAL A 501 50.24 18.23 7.11
C VAL A 501 50.77 17.56 5.84
N THR A 502 51.78 18.19 5.25
CA THR A 502 52.61 17.63 4.18
C THR A 502 53.62 16.69 4.79
N ILE A 503 53.64 15.44 4.41
CA ILE A 503 54.79 14.52 4.65
C ILE A 503 55.44 14.24 3.31
N SER A 504 56.66 14.70 3.17
CA SER A 504 57.62 14.33 2.11
C SER A 504 58.48 13.17 2.59
N THR A 505 58.70 12.29 1.66
CA THR A 505 59.59 11.17 1.35
C THR A 505 58.99 9.81 1.48
#